data_3e838bcd08ac72bf6f93cc7cf204168d
#
_entry.id   3e838bcd08ac72bf6f93cc7cf204168d
#
_cell.length_a   1.000
_cell.length_b   1.000
_cell.length_c   1.000
_cell.angle_alpha   90.00
_cell.angle_beta   90.00
_cell.angle_gamma   90.00
#
_symmetry.space_group_name_H-M   'P 1'
#
loop_
_entity.id
_entity.type
_entity.pdbx_description
1 polymer ?
#
loop_
_entity_poly.entity_id
_entity_poly.type
_entity_poly.pdbx_seq_one_letter_code
_entity_poly.pdbx_strand_id
1 'polypeptide(L)'
;MADYLTKAPQDELDVNIKELVNVLNSFDAIQTIGSCGGHPNPLPSQWEEGTWYVKFDVEQSLEGWHTIEFLAWAINHEYDEDLTVFFMPKSSPPWLNAPSQTLAWVIEGYNKQDPNQLADFLYKVKSDFYKSAKSLETKGD
;
A
#
# COMPACT_ATOMS: atom_id res chain seq x y z
N MET A 1 6.54 1.35 -20.23
CA MET A 1 5.16 1.09 -19.84
C MET A 1 5.01 -0.07 -18.88
N ALA A 2 5.64 -1.19 -19.19
CA ALA A 2 5.63 -2.31 -18.26
C ALA A 2 6.40 -2.05 -16.97
N ASP A 3 7.26 -1.03 -16.96
CA ASP A 3 8.15 -0.79 -15.82
C ASP A 3 7.43 -0.46 -14.52
N TYR A 4 6.29 0.19 -14.59
CA TYR A 4 5.57 0.54 -13.36
C TYR A 4 4.88 -0.69 -12.73
N LEU A 5 4.80 -1.80 -13.44
CA LEU A 5 4.30 -3.07 -12.91
C LEU A 5 5.43 -3.95 -12.40
N THR A 6 6.68 -3.55 -12.66
CA THR A 6 7.84 -4.32 -12.24
C THR A 6 8.18 -3.98 -10.79
N LYS A 7 8.43 -5.01 -9.99
CA LYS A 7 8.83 -4.81 -8.60
C LYS A 7 10.18 -4.11 -8.55
N ALA A 8 10.24 -2.96 -7.86
CA ALA A 8 11.49 -2.23 -7.69
C ALA A 8 12.45 -3.00 -6.78
N PRO A 9 13.76 -3.06 -7.13
CA PRO A 9 14.74 -3.65 -6.22
C PRO A 9 14.77 -2.91 -4.89
N GLN A 10 14.99 -3.64 -3.80
CA GLN A 10 15.01 -3.07 -2.45
C GLN A 10 16.04 -1.96 -2.29
N ASP A 11 17.19 -2.09 -2.92
CA ASP A 11 18.27 -1.11 -2.83
C ASP A 11 18.01 0.17 -3.64
N GLU A 12 16.96 0.17 -4.48
CA GLU A 12 16.56 1.35 -5.25
C GLU A 12 15.42 2.13 -4.60
N LEU A 13 14.91 1.65 -3.45
CA LEU A 13 13.84 2.32 -2.75
C LEU A 13 14.33 3.63 -2.12
N ASP A 14 13.51 4.67 -2.17
CA ASP A 14 13.77 5.90 -1.45
C ASP A 14 13.82 5.62 0.06
N VAL A 15 14.75 6.26 0.76
CA VAL A 15 14.99 5.97 2.18
C VAL A 15 13.73 6.18 3.02
N ASN A 16 13.00 7.26 2.76
CA ASN A 16 11.84 7.63 3.55
C ASN A 16 10.63 6.72 3.37
N ILE A 17 10.59 5.93 2.27
CA ILE A 17 9.45 5.05 1.98
C ILE A 17 9.73 3.59 2.38
N LYS A 18 10.96 3.28 2.73
CA LYS A 18 11.41 1.92 2.95
C LYS A 18 10.64 1.19 4.05
N GLU A 19 10.40 1.87 5.17
CA GLU A 19 9.68 1.26 6.29
C GLU A 19 8.22 0.94 5.93
N LEU A 20 7.57 1.82 5.18
CA LEU A 20 6.20 1.57 4.74
C LEU A 20 6.15 0.37 3.78
N VAL A 21 7.09 0.30 2.83
CA VAL A 21 7.21 -0.86 1.94
C VAL A 21 7.40 -2.14 2.75
N ASN A 22 8.27 -2.09 3.77
CA ASN A 22 8.55 -3.27 4.59
C ASN A 22 7.33 -3.75 5.36
N VAL A 23 6.57 -2.83 5.99
CA VAL A 23 5.39 -3.25 6.75
C VAL A 23 4.31 -3.81 5.82
N LEU A 24 4.15 -3.23 4.63
CA LEU A 24 3.18 -3.75 3.67
C LEU A 24 3.57 -5.15 3.20
N ASN A 25 4.84 -5.37 2.87
CA ASN A 25 5.31 -6.69 2.46
C ASN A 25 5.30 -7.71 3.59
N SER A 26 5.14 -7.28 4.83
CA SER A 26 5.02 -8.20 5.96
C SER A 26 3.63 -8.86 6.03
N PHE A 27 2.65 -8.37 5.29
CA PHE A 27 1.37 -9.06 5.12
C PHE A 27 1.54 -10.13 4.05
N ASP A 28 1.14 -11.36 4.37
CA ASP A 28 1.33 -12.50 3.45
C ASP A 28 0.66 -12.28 2.10
N ALA A 29 -0.48 -11.57 2.09
CA ALA A 29 -1.26 -11.38 0.87
C ALA A 29 -0.78 -10.20 0.02
N ILE A 30 0.22 -9.42 0.46
CA ILE A 30 0.66 -8.21 -0.24
C ILE A 30 2.03 -8.39 -0.88
N GLN A 31 2.16 -7.87 -2.10
CA GLN A 31 3.45 -7.73 -2.78
C GLN A 31 3.53 -6.34 -3.38
N THR A 32 4.47 -5.52 -2.91
CA THR A 32 4.67 -4.17 -3.48
C THR A 32 5.23 -4.27 -4.88
N ILE A 33 4.80 -3.35 -5.75
CA ILE A 33 5.21 -3.33 -7.17
C ILE A 33 5.80 -1.99 -7.61
N GLY A 34 5.68 -0.95 -6.80
CA GLY A 34 6.28 0.34 -7.12
C GLY A 34 6.08 1.31 -5.98
N SER A 35 6.97 2.29 -5.86
CA SER A 35 6.87 3.31 -4.82
C SER A 35 7.70 4.53 -5.19
N CYS A 36 7.38 5.67 -4.55
CA CYS A 36 8.15 6.89 -4.67
C CYS A 36 7.99 7.70 -3.38
N GLY A 37 9.11 8.13 -2.81
CA GLY A 37 9.10 8.89 -1.55
C GLY A 37 8.98 10.39 -1.72
N GLY A 38 8.92 10.88 -2.98
CA GLY A 38 8.90 12.31 -3.28
C GLY A 38 10.29 12.88 -3.50
N HIS A 39 10.42 13.80 -4.46
CA HIS A 39 11.70 14.38 -4.86
C HIS A 39 11.57 15.88 -5.05
N PRO A 40 12.57 16.68 -4.61
CA PRO A 40 12.52 18.14 -4.79
C PRO A 40 12.54 18.58 -6.25
N ASN A 41 13.21 17.80 -7.13
CA ASN A 41 13.23 18.06 -8.57
C ASN A 41 12.84 16.79 -9.31
N PRO A 42 11.54 16.45 -9.33
CA PRO A 42 11.11 15.15 -9.81
C PRO A 42 11.33 14.95 -11.31
N LEU A 43 11.81 13.76 -11.67
CA LEU A 43 11.81 13.29 -13.04
C LEU A 43 10.37 12.95 -13.45
N PRO A 44 10.08 12.77 -14.75
CA PRO A 44 8.68 12.55 -15.19
C PRO A 44 7.91 11.43 -14.50
N SER A 45 8.61 10.39 -14.02
CA SER A 45 7.96 9.27 -13.34
C SER A 45 7.96 9.40 -11.82
N GLN A 46 8.51 10.49 -11.30
CA GLN A 46 8.63 10.71 -9.86
C GLN A 46 7.62 11.72 -9.37
N TRP A 47 7.25 11.58 -8.10
CA TRP A 47 6.35 12.50 -7.42
C TRP A 47 7.14 13.63 -6.76
N GLU A 48 6.50 14.77 -6.59
CA GLU A 48 7.13 15.93 -5.98
C GLU A 48 7.33 15.75 -4.47
N GLU A 49 8.25 16.53 -3.90
CA GLU A 49 8.52 16.53 -2.48
C GLU A 49 7.26 16.86 -1.68
N GLY A 50 7.05 16.13 -0.58
CA GLY A 50 5.85 16.28 0.24
C GLY A 50 4.71 15.36 -0.17
N THR A 51 4.90 14.59 -1.24
CA THR A 51 3.96 13.56 -1.68
C THR A 51 4.71 12.24 -1.80
N TRP A 52 3.98 11.13 -1.69
CA TRP A 52 4.57 9.80 -1.84
C TRP A 52 3.49 8.79 -2.18
N TYR A 53 3.89 7.65 -2.70
CA TYR A 53 2.97 6.55 -2.93
C TYR A 53 3.67 5.20 -2.79
N VAL A 54 2.87 4.18 -2.49
CA VAL A 54 3.26 2.78 -2.59
C VAL A 54 2.16 2.04 -3.32
N LYS A 55 2.54 1.34 -4.36
CA LYS A 55 1.64 0.55 -5.19
C LYS A 55 1.90 -0.92 -4.95
N PHE A 56 0.85 -1.73 -4.84
CA PHE A 56 1.02 -3.13 -4.52
C PHE A 56 -0.13 -3.99 -5.04
N ASP A 57 0.17 -5.27 -5.20
CA ASP A 57 -0.82 -6.29 -5.49
C ASP A 57 -1.28 -6.93 -4.21
N VAL A 58 -2.53 -7.39 -4.21
CA VAL A 58 -3.09 -8.16 -3.12
C VAL A 58 -3.58 -9.48 -3.68
N GLU A 59 -3.22 -10.58 -3.03
CA GLU A 59 -3.60 -11.92 -3.44
C GLU A 59 -5.13 -12.02 -3.58
N GLN A 60 -5.59 -12.65 -4.66
CA GLN A 60 -7.03 -12.85 -4.90
C GLN A 60 -7.51 -14.07 -4.11
N SER A 61 -7.76 -13.85 -2.83
CA SER A 61 -8.12 -14.87 -1.87
C SER A 61 -8.92 -14.25 -0.74
N LEU A 62 -9.47 -15.07 0.14
CA LEU A 62 -10.17 -14.58 1.32
C LEU A 62 -9.23 -13.76 2.22
N GLU A 63 -8.01 -14.24 2.40
CA GLU A 63 -7.00 -13.49 3.15
C GLU A 63 -6.70 -12.15 2.51
N GLY A 64 -6.60 -12.12 1.17
CA GLY A 64 -6.39 -10.86 0.44
C GLY A 64 -7.53 -9.89 0.67
N TRP A 65 -8.78 -10.34 0.61
CA TRP A 65 -9.94 -9.50 0.88
C TRP A 65 -9.92 -8.97 2.31
N HIS A 66 -9.59 -9.80 3.29
CA HIS A 66 -9.45 -9.35 4.68
C HIS A 66 -8.38 -8.29 4.83
N THR A 67 -7.27 -8.45 4.12
CA THR A 67 -6.19 -7.47 4.13
C THR A 67 -6.65 -6.13 3.55
N ILE A 68 -7.38 -6.16 2.43
CA ILE A 68 -7.94 -4.96 1.82
C ILE A 68 -8.91 -4.26 2.78
N GLU A 69 -9.82 -5.02 3.38
CA GLU A 69 -10.78 -4.47 4.33
C GLU A 69 -10.08 -3.84 5.53
N PHE A 70 -9.04 -4.51 6.04
CA PHE A 70 -8.26 -3.98 7.14
C PHE A 70 -7.58 -2.66 6.78
N LEU A 71 -6.90 -2.61 5.63
CA LEU A 71 -6.19 -1.41 5.20
C LEU A 71 -7.17 -0.25 4.94
N ALA A 72 -8.32 -0.54 4.33
CA ALA A 72 -9.31 0.49 4.08
C ALA A 72 -9.82 1.09 5.40
N TRP A 73 -10.14 0.24 6.37
CA TRP A 73 -10.56 0.70 7.68
C TRP A 73 -9.45 1.47 8.39
N ALA A 74 -8.25 0.88 8.43
CA ALA A 74 -7.13 1.46 9.17
C ALA A 74 -6.70 2.81 8.60
N ILE A 75 -6.58 2.91 7.30
CA ILE A 75 -6.03 4.11 6.65
C ILE A 75 -7.11 5.14 6.38
N ASN A 76 -8.23 4.73 5.78
CA ASN A 76 -9.25 5.69 5.36
C ASN A 76 -10.19 6.12 6.48
N HIS A 77 -10.23 5.40 7.58
CA HIS A 77 -11.15 5.69 8.68
C HIS A 77 -10.43 6.06 9.98
N GLU A 78 -9.42 5.28 10.38
CA GLU A 78 -8.79 5.46 11.70
C GLU A 78 -7.54 6.34 11.70
N TYR A 79 -6.71 6.27 10.65
CA TYR A 79 -5.40 6.90 10.67
C TYR A 79 -5.44 8.39 10.35
N ASP A 80 -6.10 8.79 9.29
CA ASP A 80 -5.96 10.14 8.72
C ASP A 80 -7.27 10.91 8.72
N GLU A 81 -7.52 11.65 9.80
CA GLU A 81 -8.71 12.48 9.91
C GLU A 81 -8.70 13.65 8.94
N ASP A 82 -7.52 14.08 8.50
CA ASP A 82 -7.37 15.20 7.56
C ASP A 82 -7.38 14.75 6.10
N LEU A 83 -7.52 13.45 5.86
CA LEU A 83 -7.57 12.87 4.53
C LEU A 83 -6.33 13.20 3.68
N THR A 84 -5.16 13.19 4.32
CA THR A 84 -3.88 13.39 3.61
C THR A 84 -3.23 12.08 3.18
N VAL A 85 -3.78 10.95 3.61
CA VAL A 85 -3.36 9.62 3.21
C VAL A 85 -4.57 8.87 2.71
N PHE A 86 -4.44 8.25 1.54
CA PHE A 86 -5.55 7.52 0.92
C PHE A 86 -5.12 6.11 0.54
N PHE A 87 -5.99 5.15 0.78
CA PHE A 87 -5.86 3.79 0.28
C PHE A 87 -6.97 3.57 -0.75
N MET A 88 -6.60 3.26 -1.99
CA MET A 88 -7.56 3.17 -3.09
C MET A 88 -7.10 2.22 -4.18
N PRO A 89 -8.02 1.67 -4.98
CA PRO A 89 -7.62 0.91 -6.16
C PRO A 89 -7.25 1.83 -7.31
N LYS A 90 -6.30 1.38 -8.13
CA LYS A 90 -5.90 2.05 -9.37
C LYS A 90 -5.80 1.03 -10.48
N SER A 91 -6.12 1.43 -11.69
CA SER A 91 -6.07 0.55 -12.84
C SER A 91 -5.41 1.23 -14.02
N SER A 92 -4.53 0.50 -14.72
CA SER A 92 -4.05 0.91 -16.02
C SER A 92 -5.17 0.72 -17.03
N PRO A 93 -5.10 1.34 -18.22
CA PRO A 93 -6.11 1.13 -19.24
C PRO A 93 -6.30 -0.36 -19.53
N PRO A 94 -7.54 -0.87 -19.47
CA PRO A 94 -7.79 -2.33 -19.58
C PRO A 94 -7.33 -2.97 -20.89
N TRP A 95 -7.25 -2.18 -21.96
CA TRP A 95 -6.83 -2.71 -23.27
C TRP A 95 -5.35 -3.04 -23.36
N LEU A 96 -4.56 -2.67 -22.35
CA LEU A 96 -3.12 -2.97 -22.35
C LEU A 96 -2.81 -4.34 -21.78
N ASN A 97 -3.69 -4.87 -20.93
CA ASN A 97 -3.49 -6.14 -20.23
C ASN A 97 -4.83 -6.78 -19.97
N ALA A 98 -4.83 -8.05 -19.57
CA ALA A 98 -6.03 -8.69 -19.09
C ALA A 98 -6.58 -7.91 -17.88
N PRO A 99 -7.91 -7.80 -17.73
CA PRO A 99 -8.48 -7.01 -16.62
C PRO A 99 -7.95 -7.36 -15.24
N SER A 100 -7.75 -8.62 -14.93
CA SER A 100 -7.23 -9.05 -13.62
C SER A 100 -5.77 -8.64 -13.39
N GLN A 101 -5.08 -8.16 -14.43
CA GLN A 101 -3.68 -7.77 -14.34
C GLN A 101 -3.49 -6.27 -14.29
N THR A 102 -4.55 -5.49 -14.44
CA THR A 102 -4.45 -4.03 -14.48
C THR A 102 -4.79 -3.37 -13.14
N LEU A 103 -5.53 -4.06 -12.29
CA LEU A 103 -5.93 -3.52 -11.00
C LEU A 103 -4.80 -3.69 -9.98
N ALA A 104 -4.45 -2.59 -9.34
CA ALA A 104 -3.52 -2.60 -8.22
C ALA A 104 -4.08 -1.72 -7.11
N TRP A 105 -3.51 -1.82 -5.92
CA TRP A 105 -3.89 -1.00 -4.78
C TRP A 105 -2.78 0.00 -4.52
N VAL A 106 -3.15 1.20 -4.11
CA VAL A 106 -2.19 2.28 -3.91
C VAL A 106 -2.49 2.98 -2.59
N ILE A 107 -1.44 3.27 -1.84
CA ILE A 107 -1.51 4.19 -0.71
C ILE A 107 -0.78 5.46 -1.14
N GLU A 108 -1.45 6.60 -1.05
CA GLU A 108 -0.89 7.89 -1.47
C GLU A 108 -0.89 8.85 -0.30
N GLY A 109 0.20 9.57 -0.11
CA GLY A 109 0.31 10.59 0.92
C GLY A 109 0.56 11.97 0.33
N TYR A 110 -0.04 12.98 0.94
CA TYR A 110 0.02 14.38 0.48
C TYR A 110 0.32 15.31 1.65
N ASN A 111 0.56 16.57 1.36
CA ASN A 111 0.72 17.64 2.36
C ASN A 111 1.82 17.35 3.38
N LYS A 112 2.95 16.81 2.90
CA LYS A 112 4.14 16.50 3.72
C LYS A 112 3.88 15.46 4.79
N GLN A 113 2.86 14.61 4.62
CA GLN A 113 2.62 13.52 5.53
C GLN A 113 3.83 12.56 5.52
N ASP A 114 4.27 12.15 6.71
CA ASP A 114 5.44 11.29 6.86
C ASP A 114 5.05 9.82 6.69
N PRO A 115 5.56 9.11 5.67
CA PRO A 115 5.24 7.69 5.48
C PRO A 115 5.72 6.80 6.64
N ASN A 116 6.73 7.24 7.40
CA ASN A 116 7.19 6.49 8.57
C ASN A 116 6.14 6.48 9.68
N GLN A 117 5.35 7.55 9.81
CA GLN A 117 4.25 7.59 10.78
C GLN A 117 3.18 6.56 10.42
N LEU A 118 2.86 6.45 9.14
CA LEU A 118 1.90 5.44 8.68
C LEU A 118 2.46 4.03 8.92
N ALA A 119 3.74 3.81 8.63
CA ALA A 119 4.38 2.51 8.87
C ALA A 119 4.27 2.12 10.34
N ASP A 120 4.57 3.03 11.26
CA ASP A 120 4.46 2.78 12.70
C ASP A 120 3.03 2.46 13.10
N PHE A 121 2.06 3.19 12.58
CA PHE A 121 0.65 2.95 12.84
C PHE A 121 0.25 1.54 12.37
N LEU A 122 0.62 1.16 11.15
CA LEU A 122 0.29 -0.15 10.61
C LEU A 122 0.93 -1.29 11.41
N TYR A 123 2.17 -1.12 11.88
CA TYR A 123 2.78 -2.11 12.76
C TYR A 123 1.97 -2.31 14.04
N LYS A 124 1.49 -1.22 14.63
CA LYS A 124 0.71 -1.29 15.87
C LYS A 124 -0.62 -2.03 15.67
N VAL A 125 -1.34 -1.71 14.59
CA VAL A 125 -2.68 -2.28 14.38
C VAL A 125 -2.65 -3.65 13.69
N LYS A 126 -1.51 -4.03 13.13
CA LYS A 126 -1.38 -5.31 12.44
C LYS A 126 -1.68 -6.50 13.34
N SER A 127 -1.23 -6.44 14.60
CA SER A 127 -1.49 -7.52 15.55
C SER A 127 -2.98 -7.68 15.79
N ASP A 128 -3.74 -6.59 15.80
CA ASP A 128 -5.19 -6.62 15.98
C ASP A 128 -5.87 -7.26 14.79
N PHE A 129 -5.37 -7.00 13.58
CA PHE A 129 -5.89 -7.64 12.38
C PHE A 129 -5.73 -9.16 12.45
N TYR A 130 -4.55 -9.64 12.81
CA TYR A 130 -4.33 -11.09 12.91
C TYR A 130 -5.15 -11.74 14.03
N LYS A 131 -5.34 -11.04 15.14
CA LYS A 131 -6.21 -11.54 16.21
C LYS A 131 -7.65 -11.64 15.74
N SER A 132 -8.14 -10.66 15.00
CA SER A 132 -9.50 -10.64 14.46
C SER A 132 -9.72 -11.78 13.49
N ALA A 133 -8.78 -11.99 12.55
CA ALA A 133 -8.86 -13.04 11.57
C ALA A 133 -8.87 -14.42 12.24
N LYS A 134 -8.02 -14.62 13.25
CA LYS A 134 -7.95 -15.86 14.00
C LYS A 134 -9.23 -16.10 14.80
N SER A 135 -9.79 -15.04 15.38
CA SER A 135 -11.05 -15.12 16.12
C SER A 135 -12.20 -15.54 15.21
N LEU A 136 -12.24 -15.02 13.98
CA LEU A 136 -13.26 -15.42 13.01
C LEU A 136 -13.15 -16.89 12.61
N GLU A 137 -11.93 -17.39 12.43
CA GLU A 137 -11.70 -18.80 12.15
C GLU A 137 -12.23 -19.68 13.28
N THR A 138 -11.97 -19.30 14.52
CA THR A 138 -12.42 -20.05 15.69
C THR A 138 -13.94 -20.03 15.79
N LYS A 139 -14.58 -18.91 15.52
CA LYS A 139 -16.05 -18.79 15.58
C LYS A 139 -16.74 -19.50 14.42
N GLY A 140 -16.05 -19.72 13.32
CA GLY A 140 -16.60 -20.41 12.16
C GLY A 140 -16.80 -21.90 12.40
N ASP A 141 -16.25 -22.41 13.45
CA ASP A 141 -16.41 -23.81 13.85
C ASP A 141 -17.70 -23.98 14.63
#